data_0c1a2c4a6e273bed1cc41d390f209e78
#
_entry.id   0c1a2c4a6e273bed1cc41d390f209e78
#
_cell.length_a   1.000
_cell.length_b   1.000
_cell.length_c   1.000
_cell.angle_alpha   90.00
_cell.angle_beta   90.00
_cell.angle_gamma   90.00
#
_symmetry.space_group_name_H-M   'P 1'
#
loop_
_entity.id
_entity.type
_entity.pdbx_description
1 polymer ?
#
loop_
_entity_poly.entity_id
_entity_poly.type
_entity_poly.pdbx_seq_one_letter_code
_entity_poly.pdbx_strand_id
1 'polypeptide(L)'
;DKQVKEIVRTLHATKAGYPGAELIIFPEYSTQGLNTSKWLTEEFLCDIPGAETEAFAKACKEEKVFGVFSIMERNPDPTKNPYNTAIIINPDGEICLKYRKLFPWNPVEPWYPGDLGMPVCEGPGGSKLAVCICHDGMIPELAREAAYKGCNVYIRISGYSTQVNDQWILTNRSNAWQNLMYTVSVNLAGYDGVFYYFGEGQITN
;
A
#
# COMPACT_ATOMS: atom_id res chain seq x y z
N ASP A 1 4.68 -9.29 16.78
CA ASP A 1 4.77 -7.85 16.65
C ASP A 1 3.48 -7.19 17.13
N LYS A 2 3.58 -6.08 17.89
CA LYS A 2 2.41 -5.35 18.42
C LYS A 2 1.60 -4.72 17.28
N GLN A 3 2.28 -4.14 16.30
CA GLN A 3 1.63 -3.45 15.19
C GLN A 3 0.89 -4.41 14.26
N VAL A 4 1.45 -5.58 13.99
CA VAL A 4 0.78 -6.64 13.21
C VAL A 4 -0.53 -7.06 13.88
N LYS A 5 -0.51 -7.25 15.22
CA LYS A 5 -1.72 -7.56 15.98
C LYS A 5 -2.77 -6.46 15.89
N GLU A 6 -2.34 -5.20 15.90
CA GLU A 6 -3.24 -4.06 15.78
C GLU A 6 -3.86 -3.96 14.38
N ILE A 7 -3.09 -4.21 13.32
CA ILE A 7 -3.60 -4.27 11.94
C ILE A 7 -4.65 -5.38 11.81
N VAL A 8 -4.35 -6.58 12.31
CA VAL A 8 -5.29 -7.72 12.29
C VAL A 8 -6.55 -7.39 13.08
N ARG A 9 -6.42 -6.83 14.29
CA ARG A 9 -7.56 -6.39 15.10
C ARG A 9 -8.41 -5.36 14.38
N THR A 10 -7.77 -4.39 13.72
CA THR A 10 -8.45 -3.35 12.94
C THR A 10 -9.20 -3.93 11.75
N LEU A 11 -8.62 -4.92 11.05
CA LEU A 11 -9.29 -5.61 9.95
C LEU A 11 -10.58 -6.30 10.44
N HIS A 12 -10.50 -7.09 11.52
CA HIS A 12 -11.68 -7.74 12.13
C HIS A 12 -12.72 -6.72 12.58
N ALA A 13 -12.30 -5.63 13.26
CA ALA A 13 -13.21 -4.59 13.71
C ALA A 13 -13.89 -3.86 12.55
N THR A 14 -13.15 -3.60 11.46
CA THR A 14 -13.70 -2.99 10.25
C THR A 14 -14.75 -3.88 9.61
N LYS A 15 -14.48 -5.18 9.49
CA LYS A 15 -15.42 -6.13 8.92
C LYS A 15 -16.66 -6.31 9.79
N ALA A 16 -16.49 -6.29 11.11
CA ALA A 16 -17.64 -6.34 12.05
C ALA A 16 -18.52 -5.08 11.95
N GLY A 17 -17.91 -3.89 11.80
CA GLY A 17 -18.63 -2.63 11.64
C GLY A 17 -19.24 -2.43 10.25
N TYR A 18 -18.62 -3.01 9.23
CA TYR A 18 -19.02 -2.93 7.82
C TYR A 18 -19.04 -4.33 7.18
N PRO A 19 -20.06 -5.15 7.46
CA PRO A 19 -20.11 -6.55 6.98
C PRO A 19 -20.05 -6.70 5.46
N GLY A 20 -20.51 -5.69 4.72
CA GLY A 20 -20.45 -5.63 3.26
C GLY A 20 -19.10 -5.21 2.68
N ALA A 21 -18.09 -4.87 3.49
CA ALA A 21 -16.77 -4.53 2.98
C ALA A 21 -16.09 -5.74 2.31
N GLU A 22 -15.67 -5.59 1.08
CA GLU A 22 -15.00 -6.62 0.30
C GLU A 22 -13.49 -6.33 0.11
N LEU A 23 -13.06 -5.08 0.39
CA LEU A 23 -11.67 -4.64 0.28
C LEU A 23 -11.35 -3.71 1.46
N ILE A 24 -10.30 -4.03 2.20
CA ILE A 24 -9.78 -3.21 3.30
C ILE A 24 -8.34 -2.81 2.98
N ILE A 25 -8.05 -1.51 3.05
CA ILE A 25 -6.77 -0.95 2.62
C ILE A 25 -6.11 -0.25 3.80
N PHE A 26 -4.88 -0.65 4.12
CA PHE A 26 -4.03 0.00 5.10
C PHE A 26 -3.06 0.97 4.40
N PRO A 27 -2.73 2.11 5.01
CA PRO A 27 -1.83 3.09 4.41
C PRO A 27 -0.38 2.59 4.35
N GLU A 28 0.45 3.32 3.61
CA GLU A 28 1.90 3.15 3.60
C GLU A 28 2.46 3.20 5.01
N TYR A 29 3.49 2.43 5.30
CA TYR A 29 4.16 2.33 6.61
C TYR A 29 3.28 1.83 7.77
N SER A 30 2.09 1.32 7.51
CA SER A 30 1.18 0.86 8.57
C SER A 30 1.76 -0.26 9.43
N THR A 31 2.68 -1.06 8.89
CA THR A 31 3.28 -2.19 9.62
C THR A 31 4.49 -1.77 10.48
N GLN A 32 5.42 -0.96 9.95
CA GLN A 32 6.66 -0.62 10.63
C GLN A 32 6.80 0.87 11.01
N GLY A 33 5.95 1.75 10.47
CA GLY A 33 6.11 3.20 10.55
C GLY A 33 7.16 3.72 9.54
N LEU A 34 7.19 5.03 9.33
CA LEU A 34 8.23 5.68 8.53
C LEU A 34 9.50 5.80 9.36
N ASN A 35 10.38 4.85 9.22
CA ASN A 35 11.66 4.83 9.88
C ASN A 35 12.79 4.76 8.88
N THR A 36 13.54 5.84 8.75
CA THR A 36 14.68 5.94 7.85
C THR A 36 16.02 5.64 8.54
N SER A 37 16.00 5.37 9.84
CA SER A 37 17.20 4.97 10.57
C SER A 37 17.59 3.54 10.18
N LYS A 38 18.78 3.37 9.66
CA LYS A 38 19.29 2.06 9.25
C LYS A 38 19.19 1.00 10.35
N TRP A 39 19.51 1.37 11.58
CA TRP A 39 19.49 0.46 12.73
C TRP A 39 18.09 -0.06 13.07
N LEU A 40 17.12 0.85 13.08
CA LEU A 40 15.74 0.49 13.40
C LEU A 40 15.07 -0.24 12.24
N THR A 41 15.44 0.09 11.01
CA THR A 41 14.91 -0.55 9.81
C THR A 41 15.34 -2.01 9.71
N GLU A 42 16.62 -2.31 9.95
CA GLU A 42 17.14 -3.69 9.87
C GLU A 42 16.47 -4.64 10.87
N GLU A 43 16.11 -4.15 12.06
CA GLU A 43 15.44 -4.92 13.10
C GLU A 43 14.01 -5.31 12.71
N PHE A 44 13.33 -4.47 11.93
CA PHE A 44 11.91 -4.63 11.61
C PHE A 44 11.64 -5.07 10.16
N LEU A 45 12.68 -5.41 9.39
CA LEU A 45 12.50 -5.89 8.03
C LEU A 45 11.82 -7.25 8.00
N CYS A 46 10.88 -7.38 7.08
CA CYS A 46 10.09 -8.59 6.89
C CYS A 46 10.48 -9.32 5.60
N ASP A 47 10.39 -10.63 5.63
CA ASP A 47 10.40 -11.45 4.42
C ASP A 47 8.98 -11.56 3.85
N ILE A 48 8.86 -11.72 2.54
CA ILE A 48 7.56 -11.94 1.86
C ILE A 48 7.68 -13.17 0.95
N PRO A 49 7.00 -14.32 1.29
CA PRO A 49 6.15 -14.53 2.47
C PRO A 49 6.94 -14.60 3.78
N GLY A 50 6.30 -14.29 4.91
CA GLY A 50 6.89 -14.30 6.25
C GLY A 50 5.81 -14.20 7.33
N ALA A 51 6.20 -14.14 8.58
CA ALA A 51 5.29 -14.21 9.73
C ALA A 51 4.20 -13.12 9.70
N GLU A 52 4.54 -11.90 9.27
CA GLU A 52 3.62 -10.77 9.16
C GLU A 52 2.57 -11.04 8.07
N THR A 53 3.02 -11.47 6.89
CA THR A 53 2.12 -11.77 5.77
C THR A 53 1.24 -12.99 6.04
N GLU A 54 1.72 -13.98 6.80
CA GLU A 54 0.91 -15.13 7.25
C GLU A 54 -0.21 -14.71 8.20
N ALA A 55 0.08 -13.76 9.12
CA ALA A 55 -0.95 -13.20 10.01
C ALA A 55 -2.02 -12.44 9.23
N PHE A 56 -1.63 -11.64 8.24
CA PHE A 56 -2.57 -10.91 7.38
C PHE A 56 -3.37 -11.86 6.49
N ALA A 57 -2.73 -12.87 5.92
CA ALA A 57 -3.37 -13.91 5.11
C ALA A 57 -4.46 -14.66 5.89
N LYS A 58 -4.15 -15.03 7.12
CA LYS A 58 -5.11 -15.66 8.02
C LYS A 58 -6.32 -14.75 8.27
N ALA A 59 -6.10 -13.49 8.60
CA ALA A 59 -7.18 -12.53 8.85
C ALA A 59 -8.06 -12.29 7.62
N CYS A 60 -7.47 -12.12 6.43
CA CYS A 60 -8.21 -11.97 5.17
C CYS A 60 -9.07 -13.19 4.87
N LYS A 61 -8.53 -14.40 5.11
CA LYS A 61 -9.24 -15.66 4.91
C LYS A 61 -10.41 -15.84 5.89
N GLU A 62 -10.21 -15.53 7.17
CA GLU A 62 -11.24 -15.60 8.20
C GLU A 62 -12.42 -14.67 7.89
N GLU A 63 -12.14 -13.44 7.44
CA GLU A 63 -13.15 -12.42 7.15
C GLU A 63 -13.67 -12.45 5.71
N LYS A 64 -13.11 -13.29 4.84
CA LYS A 64 -13.47 -13.37 3.42
C LYS A 64 -13.37 -12.01 2.72
N VAL A 65 -12.25 -11.31 2.90
CA VAL A 65 -12.02 -9.95 2.42
C VAL A 65 -10.66 -9.83 1.73
N PHE A 66 -10.56 -8.98 0.70
CA PHE A 66 -9.27 -8.55 0.18
C PHE A 66 -8.62 -7.57 1.17
N GLY A 67 -7.33 -7.72 1.39
CA GLY A 67 -6.54 -6.81 2.21
C GLY A 67 -5.36 -6.22 1.44
N VAL A 68 -5.11 -4.91 1.60
CA VAL A 68 -3.91 -4.24 1.07
C VAL A 68 -3.05 -3.80 2.23
N PHE A 69 -1.79 -4.23 2.23
CA PHE A 69 -0.85 -4.00 3.33
C PHE A 69 0.46 -3.41 2.81
N SER A 70 1.10 -2.58 3.65
CA SER A 70 2.43 -2.00 3.39
C SER A 70 3.46 -2.64 4.31
N ILE A 71 4.58 -3.05 3.73
CA ILE A 71 5.64 -3.79 4.42
C ILE A 71 7.01 -3.28 3.96
N MET A 72 7.93 -3.07 4.90
CA MET A 72 9.34 -2.93 4.57
C MET A 72 9.94 -4.31 4.34
N GLU A 73 10.13 -4.66 3.07
CA GLU A 73 10.62 -5.95 2.62
C GLU A 73 12.15 -5.99 2.67
N ARG A 74 12.68 -7.05 3.27
CA ARG A 74 14.11 -7.33 3.24
C ARG A 74 14.59 -7.50 1.81
N ASN A 75 15.69 -6.80 1.46
CA ASN A 75 16.35 -7.03 0.18
C ASN A 75 17.14 -8.36 0.26
N PRO A 76 16.99 -9.27 -0.71
CA PRO A 76 17.80 -10.49 -0.75
C PRO A 76 19.30 -10.24 -0.81
N ASP A 77 19.71 -9.11 -1.40
CA ASP A 77 21.09 -8.64 -1.38
C ASP A 77 21.32 -7.77 -0.13
N PRO A 78 22.05 -8.29 0.88
CA PRO A 78 22.26 -7.57 2.14
C PRO A 78 23.10 -6.29 2.00
N THR A 79 23.70 -6.06 0.84
CA THR A 79 24.46 -4.82 0.54
C THR A 79 23.55 -3.68 0.08
N LYS A 80 22.30 -3.99 -0.24
CA LYS A 80 21.30 -3.02 -0.72
C LYS A 80 20.30 -2.67 0.36
N ASN A 81 19.73 -1.47 0.24
CA ASN A 81 18.65 -1.04 1.10
C ASN A 81 17.38 -1.88 0.88
N PRO A 82 16.48 -1.96 1.89
CA PRO A 82 15.22 -2.68 1.77
C PRO A 82 14.29 -2.04 0.74
N TYR A 83 13.24 -2.78 0.38
CA TYR A 83 12.15 -2.28 -0.45
C TYR A 83 10.99 -1.77 0.40
N ASN A 84 10.33 -0.73 -0.08
CA ASN A 84 8.99 -0.36 0.35
C ASN A 84 7.98 -1.14 -0.51
N THR A 85 7.27 -2.09 0.08
CA THR A 85 6.47 -3.08 -0.64
C THR A 85 5.01 -3.02 -0.22
N ALA A 86 4.11 -3.07 -1.19
CA ALA A 86 2.69 -3.31 -0.99
C ALA A 86 2.34 -4.73 -1.44
N ILE A 87 1.46 -5.38 -0.68
CA ILE A 87 0.86 -6.66 -1.07
C ILE A 87 -0.65 -6.55 -1.06
N ILE A 88 -1.29 -7.30 -1.96
CA ILE A 88 -2.74 -7.57 -1.92
C ILE A 88 -2.92 -9.04 -1.60
N ILE A 89 -3.75 -9.32 -0.60
CA ILE A 89 -4.12 -10.68 -0.19
C ILE A 89 -5.59 -10.89 -0.51
N ASN A 90 -5.92 -12.00 -1.15
CA ASN A 90 -7.28 -12.36 -1.54
C ASN A 90 -8.05 -13.04 -0.38
N PRO A 91 -9.38 -13.26 -0.52
CA PRO A 91 -10.20 -13.92 0.51
C PRO A 91 -9.84 -15.38 0.82
N ASP A 92 -8.98 -16.01 0.02
CA ASP A 92 -8.45 -17.35 0.29
C ASP A 92 -7.16 -17.32 1.10
N GLY A 93 -6.63 -16.11 1.40
CA GLY A 93 -5.39 -15.90 2.13
C GLY A 93 -4.15 -16.03 1.26
N GLU A 94 -4.27 -15.83 -0.04
CA GLU A 94 -3.15 -15.87 -0.97
C GLU A 94 -2.70 -14.46 -1.33
N ILE A 95 -1.39 -14.23 -1.42
CA ILE A 95 -0.82 -12.99 -1.95
C ILE A 95 -1.04 -12.99 -3.46
N CYS A 96 -2.07 -12.27 -3.92
CA CYS A 96 -2.40 -12.19 -5.34
C CYS A 96 -1.66 -11.07 -6.09
N LEU A 97 -1.06 -10.12 -5.36
CA LEU A 97 -0.22 -9.07 -5.93
C LEU A 97 0.88 -8.68 -4.94
N LYS A 98 2.09 -8.49 -5.46
CA LYS A 98 3.22 -7.86 -4.77
C LYS A 98 3.78 -6.75 -5.65
N TYR A 99 3.92 -5.56 -5.08
CA TYR A 99 4.45 -4.37 -5.72
C TYR A 99 5.54 -3.75 -4.85
N ARG A 100 6.69 -3.44 -5.43
CA ARG A 100 7.77 -2.69 -4.80
C ARG A 100 7.78 -1.27 -5.33
N LYS A 101 7.78 -0.27 -4.46
CA LYS A 101 7.80 1.15 -4.82
C LYS A 101 8.87 1.44 -5.86
N LEU A 102 8.47 1.85 -7.05
CA LEU A 102 9.40 2.08 -8.18
C LEU A 102 10.18 3.38 -8.03
N PHE A 103 9.54 4.41 -7.47
CA PHE A 103 10.12 5.74 -7.31
C PHE A 103 10.12 6.16 -5.84
N PRO A 104 11.09 5.69 -5.02
CA PRO A 104 11.28 6.22 -3.66
C PRO A 104 11.44 7.73 -3.68
N TRP A 105 10.92 8.42 -2.66
CA TRP A 105 10.99 9.88 -2.58
C TRP A 105 12.37 10.34 -2.10
N ASN A 106 13.31 10.44 -3.01
CA ASN A 106 14.67 10.90 -2.74
C ASN A 106 14.72 12.43 -2.46
N PRO A 107 15.54 12.91 -1.52
CA PRO A 107 16.48 12.13 -0.69
C PRO A 107 15.90 11.64 0.64
N VAL A 108 14.61 11.79 0.86
CA VAL A 108 13.95 11.48 2.16
C VAL A 108 13.89 9.97 2.42
N GLU A 109 13.58 9.19 1.39
CA GLU A 109 13.45 7.75 1.50
C GLU A 109 14.70 7.03 0.97
N PRO A 110 15.34 6.19 1.80
CA PRO A 110 16.55 5.46 1.42
C PRO A 110 16.25 4.13 0.71
N TRP A 111 15.00 3.82 0.42
CA TRP A 111 14.59 2.50 -0.09
C TRP A 111 15.20 2.20 -1.45
N TYR A 112 15.46 0.91 -1.69
CA TYR A 112 15.90 0.46 -3.00
C TYR A 112 14.73 0.53 -3.99
N PRO A 113 14.93 1.06 -5.21
CA PRO A 113 13.88 1.11 -6.23
C PRO A 113 13.33 -0.28 -6.56
N GLY A 114 12.02 -0.38 -6.76
CA GLY A 114 11.35 -1.62 -7.11
C GLY A 114 11.73 -2.13 -8.51
N ASP A 115 11.51 -3.42 -8.71
CA ASP A 115 11.92 -4.16 -9.92
C ASP A 115 10.81 -5.07 -10.50
N LEU A 116 9.59 -4.99 -9.93
CA LEU A 116 8.46 -5.85 -10.33
C LEU A 116 7.52 -5.21 -11.38
N GLY A 117 7.79 -3.97 -11.79
CA GLY A 117 6.89 -3.20 -12.66
C GLY A 117 5.56 -2.90 -11.98
N MET A 118 4.50 -2.72 -12.78
CA MET A 118 3.14 -2.44 -12.30
C MET A 118 2.26 -3.69 -12.53
N PRO A 119 2.17 -4.62 -11.55
CA PRO A 119 1.31 -5.80 -11.66
C PRO A 119 -0.17 -5.45 -11.46
N VAL A 120 -1.05 -6.29 -12.01
CA VAL A 120 -2.51 -6.21 -11.87
C VAL A 120 -3.02 -7.58 -11.41
N CYS A 121 -3.98 -7.61 -10.48
CA CYS A 121 -4.66 -8.85 -10.06
C CYS A 121 -6.17 -8.68 -10.08
N GLU A 122 -6.90 -9.80 -10.00
CA GLU A 122 -8.34 -9.81 -9.82
C GLU A 122 -8.69 -9.29 -8.41
N GLY A 123 -9.82 -8.59 -8.32
CA GLY A 123 -10.36 -8.01 -7.09
C GLY A 123 -11.83 -8.33 -6.89
N PRO A 124 -12.49 -7.73 -5.89
CA PRO A 124 -13.89 -7.98 -5.59
C PRO A 124 -14.79 -7.55 -6.76
N GLY A 125 -15.91 -8.27 -6.95
CA GLY A 125 -16.92 -7.93 -7.94
C GLY A 125 -16.44 -7.93 -9.40
N GLY A 126 -15.35 -8.66 -9.73
CA GLY A 126 -14.75 -8.68 -11.06
C GLY A 126 -13.90 -7.46 -11.37
N SER A 127 -13.57 -6.64 -10.37
CA SER A 127 -12.62 -5.55 -10.53
C SER A 127 -11.19 -6.06 -10.76
N LYS A 128 -10.36 -5.21 -11.38
CA LYS A 128 -8.93 -5.47 -11.55
C LYS A 128 -8.13 -4.40 -10.79
N LEU A 129 -7.37 -4.87 -9.83
CA LEU A 129 -6.62 -4.03 -8.90
C LEU A 129 -5.17 -3.86 -9.32
N ALA A 130 -4.67 -2.65 -9.19
CA ALA A 130 -3.25 -2.36 -9.10
C ALA A 130 -3.00 -1.48 -7.88
N VAL A 131 -1.79 -1.54 -7.33
CA VAL A 131 -1.40 -0.70 -6.19
C VAL A 131 -0.11 0.05 -6.50
N CYS A 132 -0.08 1.33 -6.15
CA CYS A 132 1.13 2.15 -6.12
C CYS A 132 1.35 2.74 -4.72
N ILE A 133 2.57 3.19 -4.45
CA ILE A 133 2.94 3.68 -3.13
C ILE A 133 3.35 5.15 -3.21
N CYS A 134 2.55 6.02 -2.58
CA CYS A 134 2.90 7.39 -2.23
C CYS A 134 3.39 8.23 -3.44
N HIS A 135 4.70 8.48 -3.53
CA HIS A 135 5.34 9.26 -4.59
C HIS A 135 5.10 8.68 -6.00
N ASP A 136 4.96 7.36 -6.13
CA ASP A 136 4.63 6.70 -7.41
C ASP A 136 3.36 7.28 -8.05
N GLY A 137 2.38 7.70 -7.24
CA GLY A 137 1.15 8.30 -7.73
C GLY A 137 1.31 9.65 -8.43
N MET A 138 2.50 10.26 -8.36
CA MET A 138 2.87 11.46 -9.11
C MET A 138 3.43 11.14 -10.50
N ILE A 139 3.69 9.87 -10.79
CA ILE A 139 4.27 9.40 -12.06
C ILE A 139 3.13 8.88 -12.93
N PRO A 140 2.63 9.67 -13.90
CA PRO A 140 1.43 9.32 -14.67
C PRO A 140 1.60 8.05 -15.52
N GLU A 141 2.83 7.72 -15.88
CA GLU A 141 3.16 6.51 -16.63
C GLU A 141 2.75 5.23 -15.88
N LEU A 142 2.85 5.21 -14.55
CA LEU A 142 2.48 4.03 -13.75
C LEU A 142 0.97 3.78 -13.79
N ALA A 143 0.18 4.83 -13.61
CA ALA A 143 -1.27 4.73 -13.73
C ALA A 143 -1.69 4.32 -15.15
N ARG A 144 -1.02 4.85 -16.17
CA ARG A 144 -1.26 4.50 -17.57
C ARG A 144 -0.89 3.04 -17.85
N GLU A 145 0.24 2.56 -17.34
CA GLU A 145 0.64 1.15 -17.46
C GLU A 145 -0.39 0.21 -16.81
N ALA A 146 -0.85 0.55 -15.59
CA ALA A 146 -1.89 -0.21 -14.91
C ALA A 146 -3.18 -0.29 -15.75
N ALA A 147 -3.62 0.84 -16.31
CA ALA A 147 -4.81 0.90 -17.17
C ALA A 147 -4.67 0.02 -18.43
N TYR A 148 -3.52 0.06 -19.11
CA TYR A 148 -3.26 -0.80 -20.28
C TYR A 148 -3.25 -2.30 -19.93
N LYS A 149 -2.92 -2.65 -18.69
CA LYS A 149 -3.02 -4.02 -18.19
C LYS A 149 -4.42 -4.40 -17.70
N GLY A 150 -5.40 -3.49 -17.89
CA GLY A 150 -6.81 -3.71 -17.58
C GLY A 150 -7.22 -3.35 -16.16
N CYS A 151 -6.37 -2.66 -15.40
CA CYS A 151 -6.74 -2.13 -14.08
C CYS A 151 -7.93 -1.16 -14.22
N ASN A 152 -8.94 -1.34 -13.38
CA ASN A 152 -10.07 -0.41 -13.27
C ASN A 152 -10.25 0.15 -11.85
N VAL A 153 -9.48 -0.33 -10.88
CA VAL A 153 -9.38 0.21 -9.52
C VAL A 153 -7.90 0.35 -9.16
N TYR A 154 -7.39 1.57 -9.24
CA TYR A 154 -6.00 1.91 -8.94
C TYR A 154 -5.88 2.38 -7.49
N ILE A 155 -5.20 1.60 -6.68
CA ILE A 155 -5.04 1.85 -5.25
C ILE A 155 -3.75 2.63 -5.01
N ARG A 156 -3.81 3.69 -4.22
CA ARG A 156 -2.64 4.45 -3.77
C ARG A 156 -2.59 4.47 -2.25
N ILE A 157 -1.63 3.77 -1.67
CA ILE A 157 -1.34 3.83 -0.23
C ILE A 157 -0.22 4.83 0.03
N SER A 158 -0.34 5.65 1.07
CA SER A 158 0.59 6.78 1.25
C SER A 158 0.82 7.17 2.71
N GLY A 159 2.00 7.81 2.92
CA GLY A 159 2.33 8.63 4.07
C GLY A 159 2.61 10.08 3.65
N TYR A 160 1.63 10.73 3.02
CA TYR A 160 1.74 12.12 2.58
C TYR A 160 1.57 13.10 3.73
N SER A 161 2.53 14.01 3.85
CA SER A 161 2.50 15.10 4.83
C SER A 161 1.77 16.35 4.31
N THR A 162 1.40 17.24 5.23
CA THR A 162 0.60 18.45 4.94
C THR A 162 1.18 19.37 3.88
N GLN A 163 2.49 19.33 3.65
CA GLN A 163 3.18 20.20 2.68
C GLN A 163 2.81 19.90 1.22
N VAL A 164 2.22 18.74 0.94
CA VAL A 164 1.93 18.26 -0.43
C VAL A 164 0.46 17.87 -0.63
N ASN A 165 -0.45 18.47 0.12
CA ASN A 165 -1.88 18.16 0.05
C ASN A 165 -2.48 18.48 -1.35
N ASP A 166 -2.15 19.64 -1.93
CA ASP A 166 -2.67 20.01 -3.26
C ASP A 166 -2.26 19.00 -4.34
N GLN A 167 -1.02 18.54 -4.28
CA GLN A 167 -0.49 17.52 -5.20
C GLN A 167 -1.19 16.17 -5.00
N TRP A 168 -1.57 15.83 -3.77
CA TRP A 168 -2.35 14.64 -3.46
C TRP A 168 -3.70 14.64 -4.18
N ILE A 169 -4.48 15.70 -4.02
CA ILE A 169 -5.79 15.84 -4.63
C ILE A 169 -5.70 15.85 -6.16
N LEU A 170 -4.78 16.67 -6.68
CA LEU A 170 -4.59 16.82 -8.13
C LEU A 170 -4.21 15.50 -8.80
N THR A 171 -3.21 14.80 -8.28
CA THR A 171 -2.69 13.59 -8.94
C THR A 171 -3.65 12.42 -8.85
N ASN A 172 -4.39 12.26 -7.74
CA ASN A 172 -5.39 11.21 -7.63
C ASN A 172 -6.54 11.41 -8.63
N ARG A 173 -7.04 12.64 -8.77
CA ARG A 173 -8.07 12.99 -9.76
C ARG A 173 -7.56 12.83 -11.19
N SER A 174 -6.35 13.29 -11.47
CA SER A 174 -5.73 13.17 -12.78
C SER A 174 -5.57 11.71 -13.21
N ASN A 175 -5.07 10.86 -12.30
CA ASN A 175 -4.89 9.43 -12.55
C ASN A 175 -6.23 8.72 -12.85
N ALA A 176 -7.30 9.06 -12.15
CA ALA A 176 -8.64 8.53 -12.43
C ALA A 176 -9.14 8.98 -13.79
N TRP A 177 -9.20 10.29 -14.01
CA TRP A 177 -9.77 10.89 -15.21
C TRP A 177 -9.05 10.49 -16.51
N GLN A 178 -7.71 10.59 -16.50
CA GLN A 178 -6.91 10.32 -17.70
C GLN A 178 -6.85 8.85 -18.09
N ASN A 179 -7.19 7.95 -17.18
CA ASN A 179 -7.10 6.50 -17.40
C ASN A 179 -8.47 5.81 -17.35
N LEU A 180 -9.56 6.56 -17.17
CA LEU A 180 -10.92 6.04 -17.10
C LEU A 180 -11.07 4.88 -16.09
N MET A 181 -10.51 5.06 -14.90
CA MET A 181 -10.53 4.08 -13.82
C MET A 181 -10.81 4.76 -12.48
N TYR A 182 -11.26 4.01 -11.49
CA TYR A 182 -11.34 4.51 -10.13
C TYR A 182 -9.95 4.60 -9.50
N THR A 183 -9.67 5.68 -8.77
CA THR A 183 -8.55 5.74 -7.82
C THR A 183 -9.07 5.64 -6.40
N VAL A 184 -8.48 4.75 -5.60
CA VAL A 184 -8.76 4.61 -4.17
C VAL A 184 -7.49 4.95 -3.41
N SER A 185 -7.50 6.10 -2.75
CA SER A 185 -6.30 6.64 -2.11
C SER A 185 -6.45 6.65 -0.60
N VAL A 186 -5.48 6.07 0.10
CA VAL A 186 -5.45 5.97 1.56
C VAL A 186 -4.15 6.58 2.07
N ASN A 187 -4.26 7.51 3.00
CA ASN A 187 -3.12 8.22 3.58
C ASN A 187 -3.06 8.01 5.10
N LEU A 188 -1.88 8.06 5.67
CA LEU A 188 -1.70 8.16 7.11
C LEU A 188 -2.42 9.40 7.67
N ALA A 189 -2.77 9.34 8.95
CA ALA A 189 -3.35 10.48 9.68
C ALA A 189 -2.66 10.60 11.05
N GLY A 190 -2.42 11.84 11.47
CA GLY A 190 -1.82 12.16 12.76
C GLY A 190 -0.35 12.56 12.68
N TYR A 191 0.34 12.52 13.82
CA TYR A 191 1.73 12.94 13.96
C TYR A 191 2.58 11.80 14.48
N ASP A 192 3.67 11.48 13.80
CA ASP A 192 4.57 10.37 14.15
C ASP A 192 5.83 10.79 14.93
N GLY A 193 5.93 12.06 15.28
CA GLY A 193 7.11 12.65 15.91
C GLY A 193 7.99 13.45 14.94
N VAL A 194 7.82 13.26 13.64
CA VAL A 194 8.58 13.95 12.57
C VAL A 194 7.63 14.63 11.59
N PHE A 195 6.67 13.86 11.05
CA PHE A 195 5.73 14.34 10.04
C PHE A 195 4.31 14.41 10.57
N TYR A 196 3.57 15.40 10.09
CA TYR A 196 2.13 15.49 10.28
C TYR A 196 1.42 15.04 9.01
N TYR A 197 0.65 13.95 9.11
CA TYR A 197 -0.12 13.37 8.02
C TYR A 197 -1.56 13.83 8.09
N PHE A 198 -2.13 14.21 6.95
CA PHE A 198 -3.44 14.86 6.92
C PHE A 198 -4.62 13.89 6.75
N GLY A 199 -4.39 12.60 6.50
CA GLY A 199 -5.46 11.67 6.19
C GLY A 199 -6.01 11.90 4.78
N GLU A 200 -7.27 12.32 4.67
CA GLU A 200 -7.96 12.59 3.39
C GLU A 200 -7.95 11.40 2.43
N GLY A 201 -8.36 10.23 2.93
CA GLY A 201 -8.67 9.10 2.05
C GLY A 201 -9.78 9.47 1.08
N GLN A 202 -9.65 9.10 -0.20
CA GLN A 202 -10.61 9.47 -1.23
C GLN A 202 -10.82 8.34 -2.25
N ILE A 203 -12.02 8.30 -2.81
CA ILE A 203 -12.35 7.53 -4.00
C ILE A 203 -12.70 8.54 -5.10
N THR A 204 -12.04 8.42 -6.24
CA THR A 204 -12.22 9.31 -7.39
C THR A 204 -12.48 8.49 -8.64
N ASN A 205 -13.38 8.98 -9.49
CA ASN A 205 -13.72 8.40 -10.80
C ASN A 205 -13.60 9.45 -11.91
#